data_34071a2d124555525240f6a6bf450740
#
_entry.id   34071a2d124555525240f6a6bf450740
#
_cell.length_a   1.000
_cell.length_b   1.000
_cell.length_c   1.000
_cell.angle_alpha   90.00
_cell.angle_beta   90.00
_cell.angle_gamma   90.00
#
_symmetry.space_group_name_H-M   'P 1'
#
loop_
_entity.id
_entity.type
_entity.pdbx_description
1 polymer ?
#
loop_
_entity_poly.entity_id
_entity_poly.type
_entity_poly.pdbx_seq_one_letter_code
_entity_poly.pdbx_strand_id
1 'polypeptide(L)'
;MPNQGPDVVSEEGLRELLSRGYQAVVICSETPVQKAYFWHGLWHIICVSLDGQSERLLVSARRDAEGGDKPREFRTANGLISFLHSLGFRSVMVPMEEGGRLSHNLLHHGPRRH
;
A
#
# COMPACT_ATOMS: atom_id res chain seq x y z
N MET A 1 -12.59 -23.31 -5.75
CA MET A 1 -12.48 -22.72 -5.31
C MET A 1 -12.49 -21.78 -4.86
N PRO A 2 -12.35 -21.63 -4.63
CA PRO A 2 -12.47 -20.84 -4.18
C PRO A 2 -12.09 -19.94 -3.65
N ASN A 3 -11.67 -19.29 -3.59
CA ASN A 3 -11.36 -18.40 -2.97
C ASN A 3 -12.14 -17.56 -2.59
N GLN A 4 -12.28 -17.29 -2.05
CA GLN A 4 -13.28 -16.66 -1.53
C GLN A 4 -12.93 -15.36 -1.09
N GLY A 5 -13.49 -14.43 -1.15
CA GLY A 5 -13.20 -13.12 -0.77
C GLY A 5 -11.79 -12.68 -1.13
N PRO A 6 -11.48 -11.41 -1.08
CA PRO A 6 -10.13 -10.94 -1.40
C PRO A 6 -9.13 -11.36 -0.34
N ASP A 7 -7.94 -11.67 -0.78
CA ASP A 7 -6.85 -11.92 0.13
C ASP A 7 -6.49 -10.63 0.83
N VAL A 8 -6.08 -10.73 2.06
CA VAL A 8 -5.70 -9.58 2.87
C VAL A 8 -4.35 -9.82 3.49
N VAL A 9 -3.71 -8.73 3.92
CA VAL A 9 -2.41 -8.81 4.59
C VAL A 9 -2.36 -7.74 5.68
N SER A 10 -1.79 -8.11 6.81
CA SER A 10 -1.55 -7.15 7.89
C SER A 10 -0.28 -6.37 7.59
N GLU A 11 -0.03 -5.31 8.35
CA GLU A 11 1.21 -4.56 8.20
C GLU A 11 2.42 -5.48 8.43
N GLU A 12 2.34 -6.35 9.44
CA GLU A 12 3.43 -7.27 9.73
C GLU A 12 3.65 -8.23 8.56
N GLY A 13 2.56 -8.77 8.02
CA GLY A 13 2.65 -9.65 6.86
C GLY A 13 3.19 -8.95 5.64
N LEU A 14 2.80 -7.69 5.45
CA LEU A 14 3.32 -6.89 4.34
C LEU A 14 4.84 -6.74 4.45
N ARG A 15 5.34 -6.41 5.65
CA ARG A 15 6.78 -6.25 5.85
C ARG A 15 7.52 -7.55 5.53
N GLU A 16 6.97 -8.68 5.93
CA GLU A 16 7.57 -9.97 5.65
C GLU A 16 7.62 -10.24 4.15
N LEU A 17 6.50 -10.00 3.46
CA LEU A 17 6.45 -10.26 2.02
C LEU A 17 7.34 -9.31 1.23
N LEU A 18 7.43 -8.06 1.65
CA LEU A 18 8.33 -7.11 1.00
C LEU A 18 9.78 -7.58 1.10
N SER A 19 10.14 -8.19 2.23
CA SER A 19 11.50 -8.71 2.39
C SER A 19 11.80 -9.86 1.45
N ARG A 20 10.75 -10.46 0.88
CA ARG A 20 10.89 -11.55 -0.08
C ARG A 20 10.77 -11.08 -1.53
N GLY A 21 10.65 -9.77 -1.73
CA GLY A 21 10.61 -9.22 -3.08
C GLY A 21 9.23 -8.89 -3.59
N TYR A 22 8.18 -9.08 -2.78
CA TYR A 22 6.85 -8.64 -3.17
C TYR A 22 6.84 -7.12 -3.30
N GLN A 23 5.85 -6.62 -4.02
CA GLN A 23 5.73 -5.18 -4.25
C GLN A 23 4.59 -4.60 -3.43
N ALA A 24 4.79 -3.37 -2.99
CA ALA A 24 3.71 -2.58 -2.39
C ALA A 24 3.17 -1.67 -3.48
N VAL A 25 1.94 -1.91 -3.90
CA VAL A 25 1.30 -1.13 -4.95
C VAL A 25 0.34 -0.15 -4.30
N VAL A 26 0.60 1.14 -4.50
CA VAL A 26 -0.26 2.19 -3.96
C VAL A 26 -1.34 2.49 -4.98
N ILE A 27 -2.58 2.46 -4.53
CA ILE A 27 -3.74 2.71 -5.38
C ILE A 27 -4.40 3.99 -4.91
N CYS A 28 -4.66 4.91 -5.84
CA CYS A 28 -5.41 6.11 -5.53
C CYS A 28 -6.89 5.81 -5.73
N SER A 29 -7.64 5.82 -4.65
CA SER A 29 -9.08 5.50 -4.69
C SER A 29 -9.94 6.74 -4.83
N GLU A 30 -9.43 7.90 -4.43
CA GLU A 30 -10.10 9.19 -4.64
C GLU A 30 -9.04 10.22 -4.98
N THR A 31 -9.26 10.93 -6.06
CA THR A 31 -8.34 11.97 -6.50
C THR A 31 -8.16 12.99 -5.37
N PRO A 32 -6.92 13.27 -4.98
CA PRO A 32 -6.70 14.18 -3.85
C PRO A 32 -6.95 15.63 -4.21
N VAL A 33 -7.32 16.40 -3.20
CA VAL A 33 -7.46 17.85 -3.30
C VAL A 33 -6.60 18.47 -2.23
N GLN A 34 -6.08 19.65 -2.52
CA GLN A 34 -5.25 20.36 -1.56
C GLN A 34 -6.12 21.26 -0.70
N LYS A 35 -5.96 21.12 0.61
CA LYS A 35 -6.62 21.98 1.57
C LYS A 35 -5.56 22.49 2.52
N ALA A 36 -5.41 23.79 2.62
CA ALA A 36 -4.32 24.40 3.38
C ALA A 36 -2.99 23.88 2.81
N TYR A 37 -2.23 23.17 3.60
CA TYR A 37 -0.91 22.70 3.17
C TYR A 37 -0.89 21.20 2.90
N PHE A 38 -2.06 20.54 2.91
CA PHE A 38 -2.10 19.09 2.83
C PHE A 38 -2.90 18.62 1.64
N TRP A 39 -2.48 17.51 1.08
CA TRP A 39 -3.23 16.82 0.04
C TRP A 39 -4.08 15.73 0.69
N HIS A 40 -5.38 15.87 0.57
CA HIS A 40 -6.37 14.96 1.14
C HIS A 40 -6.99 14.14 0.03
N GLY A 41 -6.98 12.83 0.19
CA GLY A 41 -7.56 11.93 -0.78
C GLY A 41 -7.84 10.60 -0.12
N LEU A 42 -7.76 9.54 -0.89
CA LEU A 42 -7.90 8.21 -0.34
C LEU A 42 -6.98 7.28 -1.10
N TRP A 43 -6.09 6.64 -0.37
CA TRP A 43 -5.16 5.66 -0.96
C TRP A 43 -5.25 4.35 -0.20
N HIS A 44 -5.05 3.27 -0.95
CA HIS A 44 -4.96 1.92 -0.39
C HIS A 44 -3.66 1.31 -0.87
N ILE A 45 -3.23 0.25 -0.19
CA ILE A 45 -2.02 -0.47 -0.59
C ILE A 45 -2.38 -1.94 -0.78
N ILE A 46 -1.93 -2.51 -1.89
CA ILE A 46 -2.00 -3.96 -2.08
C ILE A 46 -0.59 -4.50 -2.17
N CYS A 47 -0.43 -5.73 -1.70
CA CYS A 47 0.83 -6.46 -1.77
C CYS A 47 0.74 -7.42 -2.94
N VAL A 48 1.63 -7.27 -3.92
CA VAL A 48 1.58 -8.06 -5.15
C VAL A 48 2.80 -8.95 -5.23
N SER A 49 2.56 -10.23 -5.54
CA SER A 49 3.65 -11.20 -5.64
C SER A 49 4.54 -10.91 -6.84
N LEU A 50 5.72 -11.57 -6.84
CA LEU A 50 6.70 -11.35 -7.90
C LEU A 50 6.16 -11.68 -9.28
N ASP A 51 5.32 -12.72 -9.37
CA ASP A 51 4.75 -13.10 -10.66
C ASP A 51 3.46 -12.36 -10.97
N GLY A 52 3.00 -11.49 -10.06
CA GLY A 52 1.80 -10.71 -10.27
C GLY A 52 0.50 -11.47 -10.08
N GLN A 53 0.57 -12.74 -9.69
CA GLN A 53 -0.61 -13.59 -9.62
C GLN A 53 -1.37 -13.48 -8.30
N SER A 54 -0.73 -12.97 -7.26
CA SER A 54 -1.34 -12.85 -5.95
C SER A 54 -1.39 -11.39 -5.54
N GLU A 55 -2.57 -10.92 -5.15
CA GLU A 55 -2.77 -9.56 -4.65
C GLU A 55 -3.46 -9.65 -3.31
N ARG A 56 -2.93 -8.94 -2.32
CA ARG A 56 -3.48 -8.93 -0.98
C ARG A 56 -3.65 -7.49 -0.51
N LEU A 57 -4.86 -7.18 -0.07
CA LEU A 57 -5.17 -5.83 0.38
C LEU A 57 -4.63 -5.62 1.80
N LEU A 58 -3.91 -4.53 2.01
CA LEU A 58 -3.43 -4.18 3.35
C LEU A 58 -4.61 -3.78 4.20
N VAL A 59 -4.76 -4.44 5.35
CA VAL A 59 -5.86 -4.19 6.26
C VAL A 59 -5.34 -3.61 7.56
N SER A 60 -6.23 -2.91 8.24
CA SER A 60 -5.95 -2.29 9.51
C SER A 60 -5.89 -3.35 10.61
N ALA A 61 -5.15 -3.05 11.68
CA ALA A 61 -5.15 -3.89 12.85
C ALA A 61 -6.51 -3.89 13.53
N ARG A 62 -7.31 -2.85 13.29
CA ARG A 62 -8.66 -2.80 13.83
C ARG A 62 -9.61 -3.50 12.89
N ARG A 63 -10.58 -4.18 13.47
CA ARG A 63 -11.62 -4.82 12.70
C ARG A 63 -12.83 -3.92 12.63
N ASP A 64 -13.71 -4.17 11.66
CA ASP A 64 -14.94 -3.41 11.57
C ASP A 64 -15.93 -3.88 12.64
N ALA A 65 -17.12 -3.28 12.66
CA ALA A 65 -18.11 -3.56 13.70
C ALA A 65 -18.56 -5.02 13.71
N GLU A 66 -18.50 -5.69 12.57
CA GLU A 66 -18.88 -7.09 12.48
C GLU A 66 -17.72 -8.04 12.65
N GLY A 67 -16.53 -7.53 12.96
CA GLY A 67 -15.35 -8.36 13.16
C GLY A 67 -14.61 -8.68 11.88
N GLY A 68 -15.01 -8.08 10.74
CA GLY A 68 -14.34 -8.31 9.47
C GLY A 68 -13.10 -7.48 9.30
N ASP A 69 -12.32 -7.79 8.27
CA ASP A 69 -11.11 -7.04 7.96
C ASP A 69 -11.48 -5.67 7.41
N LYS A 70 -10.77 -4.67 7.89
CA LYS A 70 -11.00 -3.29 7.49
C LYS A 70 -9.81 -2.79 6.70
N PRO A 71 -10.01 -2.34 5.45
CA PRO A 71 -8.88 -1.85 4.66
C PRO A 71 -8.16 -0.71 5.38
N ARG A 72 -6.83 -0.73 5.32
CA ARG A 72 -6.04 0.37 5.83
C ARG A 72 -6.17 1.53 4.85
N GLU A 73 -6.68 2.65 5.33
CA GLU A 73 -6.93 3.82 4.49
C GLU A 73 -5.94 4.92 4.82
N PHE A 74 -5.42 5.55 3.79
CA PHE A 74 -4.55 6.72 3.95
C PHE A 74 -5.28 7.91 3.37
N ARG A 75 -5.62 8.87 4.23
CA ARG A 75 -6.44 10.01 3.84
C ARG A 75 -5.63 11.25 3.49
N THR A 76 -4.33 11.23 3.79
CA THR A 76 -3.44 12.33 3.40
C THR A 76 -2.21 11.76 2.73
N ALA A 77 -1.64 12.56 1.80
CA ALA A 77 -0.40 12.13 1.15
C ALA A 77 0.72 12.01 2.19
N ASN A 78 0.74 12.89 3.18
CA ASN A 78 1.78 12.83 4.19
C ASN A 78 1.72 11.52 4.98
N GLY A 79 0.51 11.10 5.36
CA GLY A 79 0.37 9.83 6.08
C GLY A 79 0.82 8.65 5.25
N LEU A 80 0.47 8.66 3.96
CA LEU A 80 0.90 7.60 3.04
C LEU A 80 2.42 7.57 2.91
N ILE A 81 3.04 8.74 2.70
CA ILE A 81 4.49 8.82 2.56
C ILE A 81 5.18 8.33 3.82
N SER A 82 4.69 8.76 4.99
CA SER A 82 5.27 8.33 6.25
C SER A 82 5.21 6.83 6.43
N PHE A 83 4.08 6.23 6.06
CA PHE A 83 3.94 4.78 6.16
C PHE A 83 4.92 4.07 5.23
N LEU A 84 4.99 4.50 3.96
CA LEU A 84 5.91 3.88 3.01
C LEU A 84 7.36 4.03 3.48
N HIS A 85 7.70 5.18 4.02
CA HIS A 85 9.04 5.38 4.56
C HIS A 85 9.31 4.41 5.71
N SER A 86 8.32 4.17 6.56
CA SER A 86 8.48 3.25 7.68
C SER A 86 8.70 1.80 7.22
N LEU A 87 8.26 1.48 6.01
CA LEU A 87 8.50 0.14 5.44
C LEU A 87 9.91 0.00 4.88
N GLY A 88 10.65 1.09 4.74
CA GLY A 88 12.02 1.06 4.25
C GLY A 88 12.22 1.68 2.88
N PHE A 89 11.17 2.21 2.27
CA PHE A 89 11.32 2.81 0.94
C PHE A 89 12.01 4.15 1.05
N ARG A 90 13.04 4.34 0.20
CA ARG A 90 13.80 5.58 0.15
C ARG A 90 13.25 6.54 -0.89
N SER A 91 12.47 6.03 -1.82
CA SER A 91 11.78 6.82 -2.83
C SER A 91 10.37 6.32 -2.90
N VAL A 92 9.43 7.23 -2.98
CA VAL A 92 8.03 6.83 -3.04
C VAL A 92 7.33 7.62 -4.13
N MET A 93 6.33 6.99 -4.73
CA MET A 93 5.50 7.63 -5.73
C MET A 93 4.07 7.63 -5.24
N VAL A 94 3.42 8.78 -5.37
CA VAL A 94 2.05 8.95 -4.91
C VAL A 94 1.16 9.19 -6.12
N PRO A 95 0.25 8.26 -6.43
CA PRO A 95 -0.66 8.50 -7.56
C PRO A 95 -1.66 9.58 -7.17
N MET A 96 -1.85 10.54 -8.07
CA MET A 96 -2.64 11.74 -7.78
C MET A 96 -3.93 11.79 -8.59
N GLU A 97 -4.32 10.68 -9.18
CA GLU A 97 -5.58 10.58 -9.91
C GLU A 97 -6.26 9.27 -9.55
N GLU A 98 -7.57 9.33 -9.42
CA GLU A 98 -8.35 8.15 -9.10
C GLU A 98 -8.04 7.04 -10.11
N GLY A 99 -7.80 5.84 -9.60
CA GLY A 99 -7.45 4.69 -10.43
C GLY A 99 -5.96 4.53 -10.65
N GLY A 100 -5.15 5.53 -10.29
CA GLY A 100 -3.70 5.42 -10.46
C GLY A 100 -3.12 4.34 -9.56
N ARG A 101 -2.10 3.63 -10.06
CA ARG A 101 -1.44 2.54 -9.34
C ARG A 101 0.06 2.70 -9.56
N LEU A 102 0.81 2.68 -8.46
CA LEU A 102 2.28 2.79 -8.54
C LEU A 102 2.93 1.75 -7.65
N SER A 103 3.86 1.01 -8.23
CA SER A 103 4.51 -0.12 -7.56
C SER A 103 5.80 0.30 -6.89
N HIS A 104 6.05 -0.28 -5.72
CA HIS A 104 7.27 -0.06 -4.95
C HIS A 104 7.87 -1.40 -4.57
N ASN A 105 9.17 -1.55 -4.75
CA ASN A 105 9.86 -2.82 -4.47
C ASN A 105 11.15 -2.54 -3.70
N LEU A 106 11.26 -3.11 -2.50
CA LEU A 106 12.43 -2.86 -1.64
C LEU A 106 13.70 -3.46 -2.22
N LEU A 107 13.59 -4.63 -2.84
CA LEU A 107 14.77 -5.33 -3.31
C LEU A 107 15.39 -4.70 -4.55
N HIS A 108 14.66 -3.80 -5.21
CA HIS A 108 15.17 -3.10 -6.39
C HIS A 108 15.56 -1.68 -6.08
N HIS A 109 15.61 -1.34 -4.79
CA HIS A 109 16.03 -0.02 -4.42
C HIS A 109 17.53 0.00 -4.29
N GLY A 110 18.05 0.54 -4.98
CA GLY A 110 19.23 0.50 -4.75
C GLY A 110 20.39 0.20 -5.16
N PRO A 111 20.81 0.28 -5.32
CA PRO A 111 21.64 -0.05 -5.46
C PRO A 111 22.65 0.18 -5.21
N ARG A 112 22.64 -0.03 -5.43
CA ARG A 112 23.42 -0.10 -5.39
C ARG A 112 24.46 0.31 -5.52
N ARG A 113 24.99 0.55 -5.46
CA ARG A 113 25.86 0.80 -5.61
C ARG A 113 26.67 1.19 -5.42
N HIS A 114 27.24 1.20 -5.38
CA HIS A 114 27.95 1.37 -5.21
C HIS A 114 28.35 1.69 -5.31
#